data_d16653b199eab4fa96d6ae1dfc97e4b8
#
_entry.id   d16653b199eab4fa96d6ae1dfc97e4b8
#
_cell.length_a   1.000
_cell.length_b   1.000
_cell.length_c   1.000
_cell.angle_alpha   90.00
_cell.angle_beta   90.00
_cell.angle_gamma   90.00
#
_symmetry.space_group_name_H-M   'P 1'
#
loop_
_entity.id
_entity.type
_entity.pdbx_description
1 polymer ?
#
loop_
_entity_poly.entity_id
_entity_poly.type
_entity_poly.pdbx_seq_one_letter_code
_entity_poly.pdbx_strand_id
1 'polypeptide(L)'
;MLKPYNELRKVDVTPFVEDRDGIPYLPYNKCIDLLHEHGAEVAYFLPVPNPKTGTSLYESDTVFEDSKGNKNRCYETRIEIHIDDKVYYMQSPVMNGSNPVKDNSMSQQRVWNSMTRSFVKAVAIYTGLGFSLWLKEEESERHQQQQADFHHDIMKVQERVFETLTAIQKKGNLSVAEIAEKMGKSEDELKMYLKYYKMLAAVEHNLSFILNSLS
;
A
#
# COMPACT_ATOMS: atom_id res chain seq x y z
N MET A 1 37.16 7.51 2.98
CA MET A 1 36.34 6.67 3.90
C MET A 1 35.02 7.39 4.17
N LEU A 2 33.90 6.71 3.97
CA LEU A 2 32.55 7.23 4.15
C LEU A 2 32.36 7.79 5.58
N LYS A 3 31.67 8.94 5.70
CA LYS A 3 31.31 9.53 6.99
C LYS A 3 30.43 8.58 7.81
N PRO A 4 30.49 8.67 9.15
CA PRO A 4 29.70 7.81 10.03
C PRO A 4 28.20 8.10 9.93
N TYR A 5 27.38 7.08 10.27
CA TYR A 5 25.92 7.11 10.21
C TYR A 5 25.28 8.38 10.78
N ASN A 6 25.73 8.82 11.97
CA ASN A 6 25.15 9.99 12.63
C ASN A 6 25.40 11.33 11.90
N GLU A 7 26.42 11.39 11.06
CA GLU A 7 26.68 12.55 10.21
C GLU A 7 25.86 12.47 8.92
N LEU A 8 25.87 11.32 8.25
CA LEU A 8 25.12 11.10 7.01
C LEU A 8 23.60 11.26 7.22
N ARG A 9 23.09 10.83 8.38
CA ARG A 9 21.68 11.01 8.71
C ARG A 9 21.23 12.48 8.79
N LYS A 10 22.15 13.42 9.00
CA LYS A 10 21.87 14.85 9.05
C LYS A 10 21.96 15.55 7.70
N VAL A 11 22.41 14.84 6.67
CA VAL A 11 22.51 15.36 5.32
C VAL A 11 21.11 15.66 4.79
N ASP A 12 20.89 16.92 4.39
CA ASP A 12 19.64 17.31 3.75
C ASP A 12 19.65 16.87 2.28
N VAL A 13 18.87 15.84 1.98
CA VAL A 13 18.70 15.32 0.62
C VAL A 13 17.50 15.95 -0.11
N THR A 14 16.73 16.80 0.56
CA THR A 14 15.52 17.45 0.01
C THR A 14 15.76 18.16 -1.33
N PRO A 15 16.89 18.86 -1.56
CA PRO A 15 17.14 19.53 -2.84
C PRO A 15 17.27 18.58 -4.04
N PHE A 16 17.47 17.28 -3.81
CA PHE A 16 17.68 16.25 -4.84
C PHE A 16 16.49 15.31 -4.99
N VAL A 17 15.43 15.55 -4.21
CA VAL A 17 14.22 14.71 -4.22
C VAL A 17 13.32 15.11 -5.37
N GLU A 18 12.88 14.13 -6.14
CA GLU A 18 11.84 14.25 -7.16
C GLU A 18 10.50 13.79 -6.58
N ASP A 19 9.41 14.38 -7.04
CA ASP A 19 8.07 13.87 -6.76
C ASP A 19 7.66 12.87 -7.84
N ARG A 20 7.18 11.71 -7.42
CA ARG A 20 6.57 10.69 -8.30
C ARG A 20 5.22 10.29 -7.74
N ASP A 21 4.17 10.83 -8.30
CA ASP A 21 2.79 10.55 -7.90
C ASP A 21 2.53 10.86 -6.41
N GLY A 22 3.09 11.96 -5.89
CA GLY A 22 2.98 12.36 -4.49
C GLY A 22 3.93 11.63 -3.53
N ILE A 23 4.83 10.79 -4.04
CA ILE A 23 5.83 10.08 -3.26
C ILE A 23 7.20 10.73 -3.47
N PRO A 24 7.86 11.22 -2.40
CA PRO A 24 9.20 11.78 -2.50
C PRO A 24 10.20 10.67 -2.87
N TYR A 25 10.96 10.89 -3.92
CA TYR A 25 11.90 9.93 -4.47
C TYR A 25 13.30 10.54 -4.61
N LEU A 26 14.30 9.92 -3.98
CA LEU A 26 15.71 10.24 -4.23
C LEU A 26 16.22 9.37 -5.38
N PRO A 27 16.61 9.94 -6.55
CA PRO A 27 17.18 9.17 -7.64
C PRO A 27 18.44 8.42 -7.22
N TYR A 28 18.59 7.17 -7.67
CA TYR A 28 19.71 6.34 -7.25
C TYR A 28 21.08 6.90 -7.66
N ASN A 29 21.17 7.57 -8.82
CA ASN A 29 22.37 8.24 -9.28
C ASN A 29 22.78 9.39 -8.35
N LYS A 30 21.81 10.17 -7.87
CA LYS A 30 22.05 11.22 -6.86
C LYS A 30 22.46 10.64 -5.52
N CYS A 31 21.87 9.50 -5.15
CA CYS A 31 22.28 8.78 -3.95
C CYS A 31 23.75 8.34 -4.04
N ILE A 32 24.20 7.85 -5.20
CA ILE A 32 25.61 7.50 -5.45
C ILE A 32 26.50 8.74 -5.37
N ASP A 33 26.13 9.84 -6.06
CA ASP A 33 26.87 11.12 -6.00
C ASP A 33 27.08 11.58 -4.55
N LEU A 34 25.99 11.60 -3.77
CA LEU A 34 26.05 11.99 -2.36
C LEU A 34 26.93 11.07 -1.49
N LEU A 35 26.95 9.77 -1.75
CA LEU A 35 27.86 8.86 -1.07
C LEU A 35 29.34 9.24 -1.34
N HIS A 36 29.68 9.52 -2.60
CA HIS A 36 31.02 9.96 -2.99
C HIS A 36 31.38 11.33 -2.41
N GLU A 37 30.48 12.31 -2.45
CA GLU A 37 30.64 13.62 -1.83
C GLU A 37 30.91 13.54 -0.32
N HIS A 38 30.39 12.50 0.32
CA HIS A 38 30.58 12.25 1.75
C HIS A 38 31.67 11.20 2.05
N GLY A 39 32.53 10.90 1.09
CA GLY A 39 33.79 10.20 1.29
C GLY A 39 33.80 8.71 0.96
N ALA A 40 32.76 8.18 0.33
CA ALA A 40 32.82 6.82 -0.22
C ALA A 40 33.74 6.81 -1.45
N GLU A 41 34.68 5.88 -1.51
CA GLU A 41 35.50 5.61 -2.69
C GLU A 41 34.80 4.67 -3.66
N VAL A 42 33.97 3.77 -3.12
CA VAL A 42 33.20 2.77 -3.86
C VAL A 42 31.72 2.87 -3.45
N ALA A 43 30.82 2.97 -4.44
CA ALA A 43 29.39 2.92 -4.22
C ALA A 43 28.67 2.39 -5.46
N TYR A 44 28.23 1.13 -5.44
CA TYR A 44 27.45 0.51 -6.51
C TYR A 44 26.59 -0.64 -5.97
N PHE A 45 25.72 -1.17 -6.81
CA PHE A 45 24.99 -2.41 -6.51
C PHE A 45 25.06 -3.39 -7.67
N LEU A 46 24.93 -4.67 -7.34
CA LEU A 46 24.85 -5.77 -8.29
C LEU A 46 23.54 -6.52 -8.10
N PRO A 47 22.83 -6.87 -9.17
CA PRO A 47 21.72 -7.80 -9.09
C PRO A 47 22.20 -9.16 -8.60
N VAL A 48 21.46 -9.79 -7.68
CA VAL A 48 21.68 -11.20 -7.33
C VAL A 48 20.79 -12.04 -8.26
N PRO A 49 21.38 -12.83 -9.16
CA PRO A 49 20.60 -13.61 -10.11
C PRO A 49 19.82 -14.73 -9.41
N ASN A 50 18.59 -14.93 -9.83
CA ASN A 50 17.80 -16.08 -9.42
C ASN A 50 18.45 -17.36 -9.98
N PRO A 51 18.87 -18.32 -9.15
CA PRO A 51 19.59 -19.50 -9.59
C PRO A 51 18.77 -20.43 -10.51
N LYS A 52 17.43 -20.32 -10.47
CA LYS A 52 16.53 -21.11 -11.33
C LYS A 52 16.44 -20.53 -12.75
N THR A 53 16.45 -19.21 -12.89
CA THR A 53 16.15 -18.52 -14.16
C THR A 53 17.30 -17.72 -14.73
N GLY A 54 18.32 -17.42 -13.93
CA GLY A 54 19.44 -16.53 -14.28
C GLY A 54 19.06 -15.06 -14.39
N THR A 55 17.80 -14.69 -14.10
CA THR A 55 17.29 -13.31 -14.14
C THR A 55 17.35 -12.65 -12.78
N SER A 56 17.17 -11.32 -12.73
CA SER A 56 17.08 -10.57 -11.47
C SER A 56 15.71 -10.67 -10.78
N LEU A 57 14.77 -11.41 -11.37
CA LEU A 57 13.42 -11.58 -10.84
C LEU A 57 13.30 -12.88 -10.06
N TYR A 58 12.79 -12.76 -8.85
CA TYR A 58 12.36 -13.88 -8.01
C TYR A 58 10.85 -13.88 -7.93
N GLU A 59 10.26 -15.06 -8.07
CA GLU A 59 8.81 -15.26 -7.88
C GLU A 59 8.57 -16.32 -6.81
N SER A 60 7.49 -16.17 -6.05
CA SER A 60 7.08 -17.20 -5.09
C SER A 60 6.59 -18.44 -5.82
N ASP A 61 6.93 -19.62 -5.32
CA ASP A 61 6.33 -20.89 -5.78
C ASP A 61 4.85 -20.97 -5.37
N THR A 62 4.47 -20.27 -4.29
CA THR A 62 3.09 -20.21 -3.80
C THR A 62 2.30 -19.17 -4.58
N VAL A 63 1.13 -19.57 -5.03
CA VAL A 63 0.12 -18.67 -5.61
C VAL A 63 -0.83 -18.23 -4.50
N PHE A 64 -0.96 -16.92 -4.33
CA PHE A 64 -1.87 -16.32 -3.36
C PHE A 64 -3.20 -16.00 -4.03
N GLU A 65 -4.29 -16.18 -3.31
CA GLU A 65 -5.63 -15.86 -3.80
C GLU A 65 -6.21 -14.71 -2.96
N ASP A 66 -6.70 -13.67 -3.64
CA ASP A 66 -7.38 -12.56 -2.97
C ASP A 66 -8.86 -12.90 -2.68
N SER A 67 -9.55 -12.04 -1.92
CA SER A 67 -10.96 -12.23 -1.55
C SER A 67 -11.93 -12.29 -2.74
N LYS A 68 -11.45 -11.97 -3.95
CA LYS A 68 -12.23 -12.02 -5.20
C LYS A 68 -11.89 -13.25 -6.06
N GLY A 69 -11.04 -14.16 -5.56
CA GLY A 69 -10.59 -15.34 -6.28
C GLY A 69 -9.48 -15.06 -7.31
N ASN A 70 -8.90 -13.86 -7.36
CA ASN A 70 -7.76 -13.58 -8.24
C ASN A 70 -6.50 -14.22 -7.66
N LYS A 71 -5.77 -14.93 -8.52
CA LYS A 71 -4.52 -15.60 -8.16
C LYS A 71 -3.33 -14.76 -8.59
N ASN A 72 -2.40 -14.53 -7.67
CA ASN A 72 -1.18 -13.79 -7.90
C ASN A 72 0.00 -14.45 -7.20
N ARG A 73 1.19 -14.24 -7.73
CA ARG A 73 2.45 -14.57 -7.08
C ARG A 73 3.05 -13.33 -6.45
N CYS A 74 3.96 -13.54 -5.50
CA CYS A 74 4.81 -12.46 -5.02
C CYS A 74 6.06 -12.39 -5.89
N TYR A 75 6.45 -11.17 -6.25
CA TYR A 75 7.62 -10.88 -7.05
C TYR A 75 8.58 -9.97 -6.29
N GLU A 76 9.84 -10.33 -6.27
CA GLU A 76 10.88 -9.55 -5.60
C GLU A 76 12.16 -9.47 -6.42
N THR A 77 12.98 -8.48 -6.10
CA THR A 77 14.36 -8.38 -6.55
C THR A 77 15.30 -8.49 -5.36
N ARG A 78 16.51 -8.96 -5.60
CA ARG A 78 17.60 -9.04 -4.63
C ARG A 78 18.83 -8.37 -5.19
N ILE A 79 19.47 -7.57 -4.36
CA ILE A 79 20.69 -6.87 -4.74
C ILE A 79 21.75 -7.00 -3.65
N GLU A 80 22.99 -6.96 -4.10
CA GLU A 80 24.18 -6.82 -3.28
C GLU A 80 24.69 -5.39 -3.45
N ILE A 81 24.95 -4.69 -2.36
CA ILE A 81 25.36 -3.29 -2.35
C ILE A 81 26.77 -3.21 -1.78
N HIS A 82 27.66 -2.58 -2.54
CA HIS A 82 29.04 -2.36 -2.18
C HIS A 82 29.26 -0.88 -1.84
N ILE A 83 29.70 -0.61 -0.62
CA ILE A 83 30.10 0.72 -0.18
C ILE A 83 31.44 0.59 0.54
N ASP A 84 32.49 1.10 -0.07
CA ASP A 84 33.89 0.91 0.34
C ASP A 84 34.22 -0.59 0.54
N ASP A 85 34.63 -1.00 1.73
CA ASP A 85 34.96 -2.38 2.11
C ASP A 85 33.75 -3.20 2.59
N LYS A 86 32.54 -2.61 2.63
CA LYS A 86 31.33 -3.23 3.16
C LYS A 86 30.41 -3.70 2.05
N VAL A 87 29.83 -4.87 2.29
CA VAL A 87 28.84 -5.48 1.41
C VAL A 87 27.53 -5.70 2.19
N TYR A 88 26.43 -5.22 1.62
CA TYR A 88 25.12 -5.33 2.20
C TYR A 88 24.17 -6.03 1.24
N TYR A 89 23.11 -6.60 1.77
CA TYR A 89 22.05 -7.25 1.00
C TYR A 89 20.71 -6.56 1.22
N MET A 90 19.94 -6.46 0.15
CA MET A 90 18.56 -5.98 0.23
C MET A 90 17.71 -6.80 -0.74
N GLN A 91 16.51 -7.19 -0.27
CA GLN A 91 15.43 -7.68 -1.11
C GLN A 91 14.23 -6.74 -1.00
N SER A 92 13.49 -6.59 -2.08
CA SER A 92 12.33 -5.71 -2.11
C SER A 92 11.29 -6.24 -3.08
N PRO A 93 9.99 -6.06 -2.77
CA PRO A 93 8.92 -6.41 -3.70
C PRO A 93 9.02 -5.57 -4.98
N VAL A 94 8.61 -6.15 -6.09
CA VAL A 94 8.41 -5.39 -7.33
C VAL A 94 7.08 -4.66 -7.23
N MET A 95 7.10 -3.33 -7.40
CA MET A 95 5.95 -2.47 -7.20
C MET A 95 5.33 -2.00 -8.52
N ASN A 96 4.02 -1.75 -8.49
CA ASN A 96 3.26 -1.04 -9.50
C ASN A 96 2.56 0.14 -8.80
N GLY A 97 3.17 1.33 -8.84
CA GLY A 97 2.81 2.43 -7.96
C GLY A 97 3.07 2.07 -6.50
N SER A 98 2.10 2.29 -5.64
CA SER A 98 2.15 1.93 -4.20
C SER A 98 1.79 0.46 -3.90
N ASN A 99 1.38 -0.31 -4.91
CA ASN A 99 0.95 -1.70 -4.71
C ASN A 99 1.97 -2.70 -5.24
N PRO A 100 2.08 -3.91 -4.66
CA PRO A 100 2.84 -5.00 -5.27
C PRO A 100 2.34 -5.30 -6.69
N VAL A 101 3.27 -5.62 -7.58
CA VAL A 101 2.95 -5.97 -8.97
C VAL A 101 2.12 -7.26 -9.02
N LYS A 102 1.22 -7.34 -10.00
CA LYS A 102 0.47 -8.55 -10.35
C LYS A 102 1.07 -9.18 -11.60
N ASP A 103 0.78 -10.47 -11.84
CA ASP A 103 1.29 -11.24 -12.99
C ASP A 103 1.09 -10.49 -14.31
N ASN A 104 -0.10 -9.93 -14.52
CA ASN A 104 -0.47 -9.21 -15.75
C ASN A 104 0.10 -7.78 -15.86
N SER A 105 0.78 -7.30 -14.83
CA SER A 105 1.37 -5.95 -14.81
C SER A 105 2.89 -5.96 -14.65
N MET A 106 3.53 -7.14 -14.72
CA MET A 106 4.99 -7.27 -14.67
C MET A 106 5.64 -6.64 -15.90
N SER A 107 6.75 -5.93 -15.70
CA SER A 107 7.60 -5.42 -16.76
C SER A 107 9.06 -5.36 -16.34
N GLN A 108 9.95 -5.45 -17.32
CA GLN A 108 11.39 -5.34 -17.08
C GLN A 108 11.79 -4.02 -16.43
N GLN A 109 11.09 -2.92 -16.79
CA GLN A 109 11.30 -1.61 -16.19
C GLN A 109 10.95 -1.61 -14.68
N ARG A 110 9.89 -2.30 -14.27
CA ARG A 110 9.53 -2.42 -12.85
C ARG A 110 10.55 -3.24 -12.06
N VAL A 111 11.11 -4.28 -12.67
CA VAL A 111 12.21 -5.05 -12.07
C VAL A 111 13.43 -4.15 -11.83
N TRP A 112 13.82 -3.35 -12.82
CA TRP A 112 14.91 -2.38 -12.68
C TRP A 112 14.61 -1.34 -11.61
N ASN A 113 13.42 -0.74 -11.62
CA ASN A 113 13.01 0.25 -10.63
C ASN A 113 12.99 -0.32 -9.20
N SER A 114 12.63 -1.59 -9.04
CA SER A 114 12.70 -2.27 -7.75
C SER A 114 14.14 -2.33 -7.24
N MET A 115 15.11 -2.70 -8.08
CA MET A 115 16.52 -2.77 -7.69
C MET A 115 17.10 -1.40 -7.32
N THR A 116 16.82 -0.36 -8.11
CA THR A 116 17.30 1.00 -7.83
C THR A 116 16.68 1.56 -6.54
N ARG A 117 15.38 1.30 -6.27
CA ARG A 117 14.71 1.65 -5.03
C ARG A 117 15.31 0.90 -3.84
N SER A 118 15.57 -0.41 -4.01
CA SER A 118 16.24 -1.23 -2.99
C SER A 118 17.59 -0.66 -2.60
N PHE A 119 18.38 -0.22 -3.58
CA PHE A 119 19.68 0.41 -3.35
C PHE A 119 19.53 1.67 -2.47
N VAL A 120 18.67 2.61 -2.85
CA VAL A 120 18.47 3.85 -2.08
C VAL A 120 17.95 3.56 -0.67
N LYS A 121 17.03 2.60 -0.52
CA LYS A 121 16.52 2.17 0.78
C LYS A 121 17.61 1.55 1.65
N ALA A 122 18.44 0.69 1.07
CA ALA A 122 19.56 0.06 1.77
C ALA A 122 20.59 1.11 2.23
N VAL A 123 20.95 2.05 1.35
CA VAL A 123 21.84 3.18 1.71
C VAL A 123 21.27 3.92 2.91
N ALA A 124 19.99 4.26 2.89
CA ALA A 124 19.35 4.94 4.01
C ALA A 124 19.43 4.13 5.32
N ILE A 125 19.14 2.84 5.27
CA ILE A 125 19.13 1.96 6.45
C ILE A 125 20.56 1.77 7.00
N TYR A 126 21.53 1.48 6.13
CA TYR A 126 22.86 1.08 6.55
C TYR A 126 23.80 2.27 6.81
N THR A 127 23.58 3.40 6.12
CA THR A 127 24.46 4.58 6.24
C THR A 127 23.81 5.79 6.87
N GLY A 128 22.48 5.84 6.94
CA GLY A 128 21.70 6.99 7.42
C GLY A 128 21.38 8.03 6.35
N LEU A 129 22.05 8.01 5.18
CA LEU A 129 21.85 9.00 4.13
C LEU A 129 20.42 8.93 3.55
N GLY A 130 19.67 10.03 3.68
CA GLY A 130 18.30 10.11 3.18
C GLY A 130 17.27 9.32 4.00
N PHE A 131 17.60 8.84 5.20
CA PHE A 131 16.70 8.04 6.02
C PHE A 131 15.38 8.74 6.36
N SER A 132 15.39 10.07 6.46
CA SER A 132 14.18 10.86 6.74
C SER A 132 13.08 10.72 5.67
N LEU A 133 13.45 10.41 4.42
CA LEU A 133 12.48 10.19 3.34
C LEU A 133 11.65 8.93 3.58
N TRP A 134 12.29 7.87 4.06
CA TRP A 134 11.63 6.59 4.32
C TRP A 134 10.68 6.65 5.53
N LEU A 135 11.00 7.46 6.54
CA LEU A 135 10.08 7.70 7.65
C LEU A 135 8.78 8.35 7.19
N LYS A 136 8.87 9.35 6.30
CA LYS A 136 7.70 10.02 5.72
C LYS A 136 6.89 9.09 4.82
N GLU A 137 7.57 8.23 4.07
CA GLU A 137 6.90 7.24 3.22
C GLU A 137 6.10 6.24 4.06
N GLU A 138 6.68 5.67 5.10
CA GLU A 138 5.99 4.73 5.99
C GLU A 138 4.78 5.36 6.72
N GLU A 139 4.87 6.65 7.07
CA GLU A 139 3.73 7.38 7.62
C GLU A 139 2.62 7.54 6.58
N SER A 140 2.97 7.89 5.35
CA SER A 140 2.02 8.02 4.24
C SER A 140 1.35 6.69 3.89
N GLU A 141 2.12 5.61 3.80
CA GLU A 141 1.60 4.26 3.54
C GLU A 141 0.63 3.81 4.64
N ARG A 142 0.95 4.07 5.92
CA ARG A 142 0.04 3.77 7.04
C ARG A 142 -1.26 4.54 6.95
N HIS A 143 -1.22 5.83 6.60
CA HIS A 143 -2.43 6.62 6.41
C HIS A 143 -3.27 6.13 5.22
N GLN A 144 -2.64 5.77 4.10
CA GLN A 144 -3.34 5.21 2.96
C GLN A 144 -3.99 3.86 3.28
N GLN A 145 -3.28 2.98 4.01
CA GLN A 145 -3.83 1.69 4.45
C GLN A 145 -5.01 1.88 5.38
N GLN A 146 -4.91 2.77 6.37
CA GLN A 146 -6.01 3.09 7.27
C GLN A 146 -7.24 3.63 6.53
N GLN A 147 -7.04 4.47 5.51
CA GLN A 147 -8.12 4.96 4.68
C GLN A 147 -8.76 3.85 3.83
N ALA A 148 -7.94 2.94 3.28
CA ALA A 148 -8.42 1.81 2.50
C ALA A 148 -9.23 0.83 3.37
N ASP A 149 -8.74 0.50 4.56
CA ASP A 149 -9.41 -0.37 5.53
C ASP A 149 -10.74 0.26 5.98
N PHE A 150 -10.74 1.55 6.29
CA PHE A 150 -11.93 2.29 6.64
C PHE A 150 -12.97 2.30 5.51
N HIS A 151 -12.53 2.50 4.26
CA HIS A 151 -13.42 2.44 3.10
C HIS A 151 -14.00 1.05 2.89
N HIS A 152 -13.18 0.01 3.07
CA HIS A 152 -13.61 -1.39 2.98
C HIS A 152 -14.66 -1.73 4.06
N ASP A 153 -14.47 -1.26 5.28
CA ASP A 153 -15.42 -1.47 6.37
C ASP A 153 -16.75 -0.77 6.10
N ILE A 154 -16.71 0.46 5.55
CA ILE A 154 -17.94 1.16 5.11
C ILE A 154 -18.68 0.35 4.05
N MET A 155 -17.97 -0.16 3.04
CA MET A 155 -18.58 -0.97 1.97
C MET A 155 -19.29 -2.22 2.52
N LYS A 156 -18.68 -2.90 3.47
CA LYS A 156 -19.29 -4.07 4.14
C LYS A 156 -20.56 -3.70 4.91
N VAL A 157 -20.54 -2.58 5.63
CA VAL A 157 -21.76 -2.10 6.35
C VAL A 157 -22.86 -1.74 5.36
N GLN A 158 -22.53 -1.06 4.26
CA GLN A 158 -23.48 -0.75 3.20
C GLN A 158 -24.13 -2.01 2.60
N GLU A 159 -23.32 -3.02 2.29
CA GLU A 159 -23.79 -4.29 1.75
C GLU A 159 -24.79 -4.97 2.69
N ARG A 160 -24.47 -5.10 3.99
CA ARG A 160 -25.38 -5.67 4.99
C ARG A 160 -26.68 -4.87 5.16
N VAL A 161 -26.58 -3.54 5.13
CA VAL A 161 -27.75 -2.66 5.19
C VAL A 161 -28.67 -2.88 4.00
N PHE A 162 -28.12 -2.98 2.78
CA PHE A 162 -28.91 -3.24 1.58
C PHE A 162 -29.51 -4.66 1.56
N GLU A 163 -28.77 -5.67 2.00
CA GLU A 163 -29.26 -7.04 2.14
C GLU A 163 -30.43 -7.09 3.13
N THR A 164 -30.28 -6.47 4.30
CA THR A 164 -31.33 -6.40 5.34
C THR A 164 -32.57 -5.68 4.83
N LEU A 165 -32.41 -4.55 4.15
CA LEU A 165 -33.50 -3.80 3.54
C LEU A 165 -34.26 -4.62 2.51
N THR A 166 -33.54 -5.34 1.65
CA THR A 166 -34.10 -6.24 0.65
C THR A 166 -34.86 -7.41 1.32
N ALA A 167 -34.31 -7.96 2.41
CA ALA A 167 -34.96 -9.03 3.16
C ALA A 167 -36.28 -8.57 3.80
N ILE A 168 -36.32 -7.35 4.36
CA ILE A 168 -37.54 -6.74 4.92
C ILE A 168 -38.60 -6.54 3.84
N GLN A 169 -38.21 -6.01 2.68
CA GLN A 169 -39.11 -5.83 1.54
C GLN A 169 -39.75 -7.15 1.09
N LYS A 170 -38.93 -8.19 0.95
CA LYS A 170 -39.42 -9.50 0.53
C LYS A 170 -40.29 -10.19 1.58
N LYS A 171 -39.88 -10.20 2.85
CA LYS A 171 -40.54 -10.92 3.93
C LYS A 171 -41.80 -10.21 4.41
N GLY A 172 -41.75 -8.88 4.54
CA GLY A 172 -42.84 -8.06 5.01
C GLY A 172 -43.75 -7.53 3.91
N ASN A 173 -43.41 -7.71 2.64
CA ASN A 173 -44.04 -7.05 1.48
C ASN A 173 -44.18 -5.52 1.66
N LEU A 174 -43.13 -4.92 2.25
CA LEU A 174 -43.08 -3.50 2.60
C LEU A 174 -42.35 -2.68 1.56
N SER A 175 -42.86 -1.51 1.23
CA SER A 175 -42.13 -0.50 0.42
C SER A 175 -41.04 0.20 1.26
N VAL A 176 -40.10 0.87 0.59
CA VAL A 176 -39.05 1.66 1.27
C VAL A 176 -39.67 2.76 2.13
N ALA A 177 -40.78 3.37 1.70
CA ALA A 177 -41.49 4.40 2.46
C ALA A 177 -42.06 3.83 3.77
N GLU A 178 -42.70 2.65 3.73
CA GLU A 178 -43.26 2.00 4.93
C GLU A 178 -42.16 1.54 5.90
N ILE A 179 -40.99 1.11 5.37
CA ILE A 179 -39.82 0.80 6.19
C ILE A 179 -39.31 2.06 6.88
N ALA A 180 -39.21 3.18 6.16
CA ALA A 180 -38.78 4.45 6.71
C ALA A 180 -39.75 4.93 7.83
N GLU A 181 -41.07 4.82 7.61
CA GLU A 181 -42.07 5.14 8.61
C GLU A 181 -41.95 4.32 9.90
N LYS A 182 -41.67 2.98 9.75
CA LYS A 182 -41.39 2.12 10.90
C LYS A 182 -40.13 2.51 11.67
N MET A 183 -39.18 3.20 11.02
CA MET A 183 -38.01 3.79 11.65
C MET A 183 -38.27 5.20 12.22
N GLY A 184 -39.47 5.73 12.11
CA GLY A 184 -39.83 7.10 12.52
C GLY A 184 -39.19 8.15 11.60
N LYS A 185 -39.02 7.86 10.31
CA LYS A 185 -38.36 8.71 9.31
C LYS A 185 -39.17 8.81 8.04
N SER A 186 -38.88 9.85 7.25
CA SER A 186 -39.37 9.95 5.89
C SER A 186 -38.50 9.07 4.94
N GLU A 187 -39.04 8.73 3.78
CA GLU A 187 -38.30 8.00 2.74
C GLU A 187 -37.06 8.77 2.30
N ASP A 188 -37.11 10.07 2.17
CA ASP A 188 -36.00 10.92 1.78
C ASP A 188 -34.91 10.96 2.87
N GLU A 189 -35.29 10.99 4.14
CA GLU A 189 -34.33 10.87 5.25
C GLU A 189 -33.65 9.51 5.26
N LEU A 190 -34.36 8.41 5.01
CA LEU A 190 -33.76 7.09 4.91
C LEU A 190 -32.79 7.03 3.75
N LYS A 191 -33.17 7.52 2.56
CA LYS A 191 -32.27 7.61 1.39
C LYS A 191 -31.04 8.46 1.65
N MET A 192 -31.17 9.55 2.39
CA MET A 192 -30.06 10.39 2.80
C MET A 192 -29.15 9.63 3.74
N TYR A 193 -29.66 8.95 4.75
CA TYR A 193 -28.87 8.18 5.72
C TYR A 193 -28.09 7.03 5.08
N LEU A 194 -28.66 6.39 4.06
CA LEU A 194 -27.98 5.34 3.30
C LEU A 194 -26.75 5.87 2.51
N LYS A 195 -26.67 7.16 2.25
CA LYS A 195 -25.53 7.81 1.59
C LYS A 195 -24.42 8.22 2.58
N TYR A 196 -24.75 8.47 3.84
CA TYR A 196 -23.82 8.98 4.84
C TYR A 196 -23.32 7.86 5.76
N TYR A 197 -22.04 7.47 5.60
CA TYR A 197 -21.46 6.35 6.35
C TYR A 197 -21.64 6.45 7.89
N LYS A 198 -21.61 7.66 8.45
CA LYS A 198 -21.81 7.90 9.89
C LYS A 198 -23.19 7.46 10.40
N MET A 199 -24.17 7.37 9.51
CA MET A 199 -25.53 6.97 9.82
C MET A 199 -25.80 5.49 9.57
N LEU A 200 -24.95 4.80 8.81
CA LEU A 200 -25.16 3.42 8.39
C LEU A 200 -25.31 2.44 9.56
N ALA A 201 -24.51 2.59 10.62
CA ALA A 201 -24.61 1.72 11.79
C ALA A 201 -25.96 1.85 12.52
N ALA A 202 -26.47 3.09 12.63
CA ALA A 202 -27.79 3.33 13.22
C ALA A 202 -28.94 2.78 12.34
N VAL A 203 -28.77 2.89 11.01
CA VAL A 203 -29.72 2.31 10.05
C VAL A 203 -29.69 0.80 10.12
N GLU A 204 -28.52 0.17 10.13
CA GLU A 204 -28.33 -1.28 10.26
C GLU A 204 -29.03 -1.84 11.51
N HIS A 205 -28.83 -1.18 12.65
CA HIS A 205 -29.46 -1.56 13.91
C HIS A 205 -31.00 -1.52 13.82
N ASN A 206 -31.56 -0.42 13.32
CA ASN A 206 -33.01 -0.25 13.19
C ASN A 206 -33.64 -1.23 12.19
N LEU A 207 -32.99 -1.45 11.05
CA LEU A 207 -33.46 -2.42 10.06
C LEU A 207 -33.41 -3.87 10.60
N SER A 208 -32.38 -4.23 11.36
CA SER A 208 -32.29 -5.52 12.01
C SER A 208 -33.42 -5.75 13.00
N PHE A 209 -33.83 -4.72 13.76
CA PHE A 209 -34.97 -4.78 14.66
C PHE A 209 -36.29 -5.01 13.89
N ILE A 210 -36.51 -4.27 12.80
CA ILE A 210 -37.69 -4.46 11.94
C ILE A 210 -37.71 -5.88 11.34
N LEU A 211 -36.59 -6.38 10.81
CA LEU A 211 -36.52 -7.70 10.23
C LEU A 211 -36.88 -8.81 11.24
N ASN A 212 -36.38 -8.67 12.47
CA ASN A 212 -36.68 -9.61 13.55
C ASN A 212 -38.15 -9.56 13.99
N SER A 213 -38.83 -8.39 13.88
CA SER A 213 -40.26 -8.26 14.20
C SER A 213 -41.17 -8.88 13.14
N LEU A 214 -40.66 -9.21 11.97
CA LEU A 214 -41.37 -9.91 10.88
C LEU A 214 -41.21 -11.43 10.95
N SER A 215 -40.48 -11.93 11.94
CA SER A 215 -40.29 -13.34 12.22
C SER A 215 -41.43 -13.87 13.04
#